data_c6a0085c0864fb566850b9cb6ef5f141
#
_entry.id   c6a0085c0864fb566850b9cb6ef5f141
#
_cell.length_a   1.000
_cell.length_b   1.000
_cell.length_c   1.000
_cell.angle_alpha   90.00
_cell.angle_beta   90.00
_cell.angle_gamma   90.00
#
_symmetry.space_group_name_H-M   'P 1'
#
loop_
_entity.id
_entity.type
_entity.pdbx_description
1 polymer ?
#
loop_
_entity_poly.entity_id
_entity_poly.type
_entity_poly.pdbx_seq_one_letter_code
_entity_poly.pdbx_strand_id
1 'polypeptide(L)'
;VMGGVSESSIRLGNESAVFFGNVSTANSGGFASVRTRNFNSAINLSGYEGIELRVRGDGKRYKFFIRSNSAWDGIGYAYSFDTVYNIWTTVRIPFKDLIPVFRAKTVKDAAPIDASQIYSFQLMLSKFEYDGELNPKFQPGLFQLEVESIKAYGGETLPKFVMVSSAGVTRPGRPGINLEEEPPAVRLNDQLGGILTWKLRGEDVVRESRIPYTIIRPCALTE
;
A
#
# COMPACT_ATOMS: atom_id res chain seq x y z
N VAL A 1 31.48 -2.46 6.68
CA VAL A 1 31.50 -2.93 5.27
C VAL A 1 31.70 -4.42 5.34
N MET A 2 30.77 -5.21 4.77
CA MET A 2 30.80 -6.67 4.85
C MET A 2 31.67 -7.33 3.74
N GLY A 3 32.60 -6.59 3.14
CA GLY A 3 33.62 -7.12 2.22
C GLY A 3 33.13 -7.63 0.85
N GLY A 4 31.84 -7.71 0.61
CA GLY A 4 31.27 -8.15 -0.65
C GLY A 4 31.47 -7.12 -1.77
N VAL A 5 31.54 -7.60 -3.02
CA VAL A 5 31.72 -6.79 -4.23
C VAL A 5 30.45 -6.70 -5.09
N SER A 6 29.30 -7.00 -4.50
CA SER A 6 28.00 -6.79 -5.16
C SER A 6 27.68 -5.31 -5.26
N GLU A 7 27.13 -4.90 -6.40
CA GLU A 7 26.68 -3.52 -6.63
C GLU A 7 25.20 -3.51 -6.95
N SER A 8 24.47 -2.54 -6.38
CA SER A 8 23.06 -2.37 -6.67
C SER A 8 22.62 -0.91 -6.59
N SER A 9 21.61 -0.59 -7.37
CA SER A 9 21.00 0.73 -7.44
C SER A 9 19.50 0.61 -7.61
N ILE A 10 18.80 1.72 -7.34
CA ILE A 10 17.40 1.88 -7.71
C ILE A 10 17.28 3.10 -8.62
N ARG A 11 16.54 2.95 -9.70
CA ARG A 11 16.22 4.03 -10.65
C ARG A 11 14.71 4.20 -10.71
N LEU A 12 14.24 5.44 -10.61
CA LEU A 12 12.84 5.78 -10.83
C LEU A 12 12.61 5.98 -12.32
N GLY A 13 11.60 5.31 -12.86
CA GLY A 13 11.02 5.55 -14.17
C GLY A 13 9.71 6.32 -14.06
N ASN A 14 8.99 6.48 -15.17
CA ASN A 14 7.73 7.22 -15.21
C ASN A 14 6.60 6.50 -14.44
N GLU A 15 6.58 5.17 -14.50
CA GLU A 15 5.50 4.35 -13.92
C GLU A 15 5.98 3.29 -12.94
N SER A 16 7.29 3.13 -12.78
CA SER A 16 7.87 2.09 -11.94
C SER A 16 9.25 2.49 -11.41
N ALA A 17 9.68 1.80 -10.35
CA ALA A 17 11.04 1.84 -9.87
C ALA A 17 11.78 0.55 -10.27
N VAL A 18 13.02 0.64 -10.68
CA VAL A 18 13.84 -0.51 -11.08
C VAL A 18 14.97 -0.70 -10.08
N PHE A 19 14.93 -1.79 -9.35
CA PHE A 19 16.03 -2.28 -8.51
C PHE A 19 16.90 -3.21 -9.37
N PHE A 20 18.16 -2.87 -9.57
CA PHE A 20 19.06 -3.58 -10.47
C PHE A 20 20.49 -3.54 -9.97
N GLY A 21 21.32 -4.39 -10.54
CA GLY A 21 22.73 -4.44 -10.22
C GLY A 21 23.43 -5.69 -10.69
N ASN A 22 24.58 -5.95 -10.06
CA ASN A 22 25.37 -7.15 -10.27
C ASN A 22 25.67 -7.79 -8.90
N VAL A 23 25.09 -8.96 -8.63
CA VAL A 23 25.31 -9.70 -7.39
C VAL A 23 26.47 -10.67 -7.56
N SER A 24 27.47 -10.58 -6.67
CA SER A 24 28.67 -11.41 -6.67
C SER A 24 28.77 -12.23 -5.39
N THR A 25 29.26 -13.46 -5.52
CA THR A 25 29.60 -14.33 -4.38
C THR A 25 31.06 -14.21 -3.92
N ALA A 26 31.87 -13.41 -4.60
CA ALA A 26 33.26 -13.16 -4.21
C ALA A 26 33.33 -12.47 -2.84
N ASN A 27 34.44 -12.71 -2.13
CA ASN A 27 34.72 -12.15 -0.80
C ASN A 27 33.62 -12.41 0.22
N SER A 28 33.05 -13.62 0.24
CA SER A 28 31.92 -14.00 1.08
C SER A 28 30.65 -13.16 0.85
N GLY A 29 30.54 -12.54 -0.32
CA GLY A 29 29.36 -11.80 -0.77
C GLY A 29 28.20 -12.74 -1.08
N GLY A 30 27.22 -12.25 -1.80
CA GLY A 30 26.07 -13.04 -2.25
C GLY A 30 24.74 -12.38 -1.96
N PHE A 31 24.71 -11.07 -1.73
CA PHE A 31 23.47 -10.32 -1.66
C PHE A 31 23.64 -8.91 -2.22
N ALA A 32 22.53 -8.36 -2.64
CA ALA A 32 22.36 -6.97 -3.02
C ALA A 32 21.02 -6.47 -2.48
N SER A 33 20.95 -5.25 -1.97
CA SER A 33 19.71 -4.74 -1.41
C SER A 33 19.57 -3.23 -1.59
N VAL A 34 18.32 -2.77 -1.62
CA VAL A 34 17.96 -1.36 -1.52
C VAL A 34 16.92 -1.19 -0.41
N ARG A 35 17.09 -0.17 0.39
CA ARG A 35 16.20 0.16 1.52
C ARG A 35 15.75 1.61 1.41
N THR A 36 14.48 1.87 1.65
CA THR A 36 13.98 3.25 1.80
C THR A 36 14.66 3.91 3.01
N ARG A 37 14.78 5.22 2.99
CA ARG A 37 14.97 5.95 4.26
C ARG A 37 13.77 5.67 5.15
N ASN A 38 13.95 5.80 6.46
CA ASN A 38 12.79 5.76 7.34
C ASN A 38 11.80 6.85 6.93
N PHE A 39 10.52 6.50 6.93
CA PHE A 39 9.46 7.47 6.72
C PHE A 39 9.51 8.53 7.83
N ASN A 40 9.12 9.76 7.53
CA ASN A 40 9.14 10.87 8.50
C ASN A 40 8.27 10.58 9.74
N SER A 41 7.21 9.82 9.55
CA SER A 41 6.37 9.24 10.62
C SER A 41 6.07 7.79 10.25
N ALA A 42 5.85 6.96 11.26
CA ALA A 42 5.40 5.59 11.03
C ALA A 42 4.09 5.55 10.23
N ILE A 43 4.02 4.65 9.26
CA ILE A 43 2.78 4.39 8.54
C ILE A 43 1.98 3.35 9.32
N ASN A 44 0.73 3.68 9.65
CA ASN A 44 -0.17 2.75 10.30
C ASN A 44 -0.93 1.91 9.26
N LEU A 45 -0.64 0.62 9.21
CA LEU A 45 -1.27 -0.37 8.36
C LEU A 45 -2.03 -1.45 9.16
N SER A 46 -2.30 -1.21 10.46
CA SER A 46 -2.98 -2.19 11.33
C SER A 46 -4.40 -2.56 10.89
N GLY A 47 -5.04 -1.72 10.07
CA GLY A 47 -6.35 -2.01 9.47
C GLY A 47 -6.29 -2.83 8.17
N TYR A 48 -5.12 -3.35 7.78
CA TYR A 48 -4.91 -4.13 6.56
C TYR A 48 -4.38 -5.52 6.87
N GLU A 49 -4.57 -6.45 5.94
CA GLU A 49 -4.06 -7.82 6.07
C GLU A 49 -2.59 -7.93 5.69
N GLY A 50 -2.09 -7.07 4.82
CA GLY A 50 -0.71 -7.14 4.33
C GLY A 50 -0.38 -6.12 3.26
N ILE A 51 0.73 -6.38 2.58
CA ILE A 51 1.26 -5.59 1.47
C ILE A 51 1.08 -6.35 0.15
N GLU A 52 0.65 -5.65 -0.88
CA GLU A 52 0.60 -6.12 -2.25
C GLU A 52 1.67 -5.39 -3.09
N LEU A 53 2.54 -6.17 -3.74
CA LEU A 53 3.54 -5.69 -4.67
C LEU A 53 3.11 -6.00 -6.10
N ARG A 54 3.21 -5.03 -7.00
CA ARG A 54 3.13 -5.26 -8.43
C ARG A 54 4.54 -5.20 -9.00
N VAL A 55 5.07 -6.35 -9.44
CA VAL A 55 6.47 -6.50 -9.83
C VAL A 55 6.63 -7.21 -11.16
N ARG A 56 7.75 -6.90 -11.85
CA ARG A 56 8.23 -7.62 -13.02
C ARG A 56 9.70 -7.94 -12.83
N GLY A 57 10.05 -9.20 -12.80
CA GLY A 57 11.41 -9.65 -12.46
C GLY A 57 12.09 -10.44 -13.57
N ASP A 58 13.23 -11.00 -13.23
CA ASP A 58 14.14 -11.72 -14.10
C ASP A 58 14.15 -13.25 -13.87
N GLY A 59 13.10 -13.77 -13.20
CA GLY A 59 12.95 -15.19 -12.88
C GLY A 59 13.61 -15.60 -11.57
N LYS A 60 14.28 -14.69 -10.87
CA LYS A 60 14.91 -14.96 -9.57
C LYS A 60 13.91 -14.84 -8.43
N ARG A 61 14.33 -15.33 -7.26
CA ARG A 61 13.62 -15.18 -5.99
C ARG A 61 14.21 -14.02 -5.21
N TYR A 62 13.33 -13.08 -4.82
CA TYR A 62 13.66 -11.89 -4.06
C TYR A 62 13.04 -11.94 -2.66
N LYS A 63 13.51 -11.08 -1.77
CA LYS A 63 12.93 -10.83 -0.45
C LYS A 63 12.42 -9.40 -0.35
N PHE A 64 11.28 -9.26 0.28
CA PHE A 64 10.76 -7.98 0.72
C PHE A 64 10.81 -7.92 2.25
N PHE A 65 11.34 -6.83 2.79
CA PHE A 65 11.41 -6.61 4.21
C PHE A 65 10.58 -5.40 4.62
N ILE A 66 9.95 -5.53 5.77
CA ILE A 66 9.25 -4.45 6.46
C ILE A 66 9.92 -4.27 7.82
N ARG A 67 10.07 -3.02 8.26
CA ARG A 67 10.59 -2.71 9.60
C ARG A 67 9.57 -1.91 10.38
N SER A 68 9.31 -2.37 11.61
CA SER A 68 8.36 -1.76 12.53
C SER A 68 9.05 -0.95 13.64
N ASN A 69 10.31 -0.61 13.46
CA ASN A 69 11.04 0.33 14.32
C ASN A 69 11.96 1.23 13.49
N SER A 70 12.34 2.35 14.07
CA SER A 70 13.19 3.36 13.43
C SER A 70 14.69 3.04 13.48
N ALA A 71 15.11 2.01 14.23
CA ALA A 71 16.50 1.61 14.34
C ALA A 71 17.04 1.11 13.00
N TRP A 72 18.26 1.55 12.65
CA TRP A 72 18.90 1.11 11.42
C TRP A 72 19.22 -0.38 11.41
N ASP A 73 19.74 -0.91 12.52
CA ASP A 73 20.12 -2.31 12.70
C ASP A 73 19.17 -2.95 13.72
N GLY A 74 18.10 -3.53 13.25
CA GLY A 74 17.07 -4.16 14.05
C GLY A 74 16.43 -5.33 13.31
N ILE A 75 15.47 -5.99 13.95
CA ILE A 75 14.69 -7.07 13.34
C ILE A 75 13.98 -6.52 12.10
N GLY A 76 14.15 -7.22 10.97
CA GLY A 76 13.37 -7.02 9.76
C GLY A 76 12.41 -8.18 9.57
N TYR A 77 11.20 -7.87 9.17
CA TYR A 77 10.17 -8.87 8.87
C TYR A 77 10.21 -9.16 7.37
N ALA A 78 10.59 -10.37 7.00
CA ALA A 78 10.92 -10.75 5.64
C ALA A 78 9.87 -11.68 5.03
N TYR A 79 9.70 -11.55 3.72
CA TYR A 79 8.92 -12.46 2.89
C TYR A 79 9.67 -12.73 1.59
N SER A 80 9.83 -14.00 1.22
CA SER A 80 10.46 -14.40 -0.04
C SER A 80 9.40 -14.61 -1.11
N PHE A 81 9.65 -14.11 -2.32
CA PHE A 81 8.74 -14.28 -3.45
C PHE A 81 9.49 -14.57 -4.74
N ASP A 82 8.88 -15.39 -5.59
CA ASP A 82 9.39 -15.74 -6.90
C ASP A 82 8.92 -14.74 -7.95
N THR A 83 9.77 -14.49 -8.93
CA THR A 83 9.38 -13.76 -10.13
C THR A 83 9.38 -14.69 -11.35
N VAL A 84 8.67 -14.26 -12.39
CA VAL A 84 8.71 -14.87 -13.70
C VAL A 84 9.38 -13.90 -14.67
N TYR A 85 10.26 -14.42 -15.52
CA TYR A 85 11.04 -13.57 -16.44
C TYR A 85 10.13 -12.66 -17.28
N ASN A 86 10.32 -11.36 -17.12
CA ASN A 86 9.64 -10.30 -17.87
C ASN A 86 8.10 -10.32 -17.81
N ILE A 87 7.50 -10.94 -16.76
CA ILE A 87 6.05 -10.98 -16.57
C ILE A 87 5.67 -10.17 -15.32
N TRP A 88 4.71 -9.28 -15.47
CA TRP A 88 4.10 -8.58 -14.34
C TRP A 88 3.33 -9.53 -13.45
N THR A 89 3.72 -9.61 -12.20
CA THR A 89 3.11 -10.47 -11.18
C THR A 89 2.66 -9.63 -9.99
N THR A 90 1.52 -9.97 -9.43
CA THR A 90 1.04 -9.42 -8.16
C THR A 90 1.42 -10.38 -7.04
N VAL A 91 2.21 -9.90 -6.09
CA VAL A 91 2.65 -10.66 -4.92
C VAL A 91 1.94 -10.11 -3.69
N ARG A 92 1.14 -10.94 -3.02
CA ARG A 92 0.51 -10.61 -1.74
C ARG A 92 1.33 -11.14 -0.60
N ILE A 93 1.63 -10.30 0.35
CA ILE A 93 2.47 -10.54 1.52
C ILE A 93 1.63 -10.31 2.77
N PRO A 94 0.96 -11.35 3.30
CA PRO A 94 0.21 -11.23 4.55
C PRO A 94 1.16 -10.89 5.71
N PHE A 95 0.76 -9.99 6.60
CA PHE A 95 1.58 -9.67 7.77
C PHE A 95 1.85 -10.88 8.67
N LYS A 96 0.90 -11.80 8.75
CA LYS A 96 1.03 -13.05 9.53
C LYS A 96 2.09 -14.02 8.99
N ASP A 97 2.44 -13.91 7.71
CA ASP A 97 3.38 -14.82 7.03
C ASP A 97 4.81 -14.23 6.99
N LEU A 98 5.01 -13.05 7.55
CA LEU A 98 6.31 -12.42 7.65
C LEU A 98 7.20 -13.13 8.68
N ILE A 99 8.43 -13.41 8.29
CA ILE A 99 9.43 -14.07 9.13
C ILE A 99 10.32 -12.99 9.78
N PRO A 100 10.38 -12.92 11.13
CA PRO A 100 11.29 -12.00 11.80
C PRO A 100 12.74 -12.47 11.64
N VAL A 101 13.61 -11.59 11.13
CA VAL A 101 14.99 -11.93 10.79
C VAL A 101 15.94 -10.86 11.34
N PHE A 102 17.03 -11.29 11.92
CA PHE A 102 18.16 -10.45 12.29
C PHE A 102 19.47 -11.06 11.74
N ARG A 103 20.20 -10.30 10.91
CA ARG A 103 21.46 -10.74 10.26
C ARG A 103 21.35 -12.12 9.60
N ALA A 104 20.31 -12.30 8.77
CA ALA A 104 19.97 -13.53 8.03
C ALA A 104 19.61 -14.76 8.89
N LYS A 105 19.39 -14.58 10.19
CA LYS A 105 18.92 -15.64 11.09
C LYS A 105 17.50 -15.32 11.56
N THR A 106 16.66 -16.34 11.60
CA THR A 106 15.31 -16.25 12.15
C THR A 106 15.34 -15.97 13.64
N VAL A 107 14.55 -15.02 14.11
CA VAL A 107 14.39 -14.67 15.53
C VAL A 107 13.12 -15.34 16.06
N LYS A 108 13.26 -16.55 16.59
CA LYS A 108 12.12 -17.43 16.94
C LYS A 108 11.17 -16.83 17.97
N ASP A 109 11.70 -16.04 18.92
CA ASP A 109 10.94 -15.45 20.01
C ASP A 109 10.53 -13.98 19.75
N ALA A 110 10.69 -13.52 18.51
CA ALA A 110 10.25 -12.18 18.15
C ALA A 110 8.72 -12.10 18.13
N ALA A 111 8.19 -11.00 18.64
CA ALA A 111 6.77 -10.68 18.47
C ALA A 111 6.43 -10.56 16.96
N PRO A 112 5.18 -10.83 16.57
CA PRO A 112 4.71 -10.49 15.21
C PRO A 112 4.97 -9.02 14.88
N ILE A 113 4.99 -8.71 13.60
CA ILE A 113 5.18 -7.32 13.16
C ILE A 113 4.11 -6.41 13.76
N ASP A 114 4.54 -5.26 14.27
CA ASP A 114 3.60 -4.18 14.61
C ASP A 114 3.26 -3.39 13.34
N ALA A 115 2.15 -3.76 12.71
CA ALA A 115 1.68 -3.12 11.50
C ALA A 115 1.21 -1.66 11.71
N SER A 116 1.05 -1.19 12.95
CA SER A 116 0.74 0.21 13.25
C SER A 116 1.96 1.13 13.15
N GLN A 117 3.17 0.56 13.08
CA GLN A 117 4.44 1.28 13.18
C GLN A 117 5.40 0.90 12.04
N ILE A 118 5.01 1.10 10.78
CA ILE A 118 5.87 0.78 9.63
C ILE A 118 6.81 1.96 9.33
N TYR A 119 8.11 1.74 9.41
CA TYR A 119 9.14 2.77 9.20
C TYR A 119 9.88 2.67 7.87
N SER A 120 10.07 1.47 7.32
CA SER A 120 10.80 1.34 6.06
C SER A 120 10.52 0.02 5.34
N PHE A 121 10.76 0.03 4.03
CA PHE A 121 10.73 -1.14 3.15
C PHE A 121 12.12 -1.41 2.59
N GLN A 122 12.41 -2.69 2.29
CA GLN A 122 13.66 -3.08 1.67
C GLN A 122 13.43 -4.22 0.69
N LEU A 123 14.07 -4.15 -0.47
CA LEU A 123 14.16 -5.25 -1.43
C LEU A 123 15.56 -5.85 -1.35
N MET A 124 15.65 -7.16 -1.50
CA MET A 124 16.93 -7.87 -1.46
C MET A 124 16.92 -9.06 -2.43
N LEU A 125 18.01 -9.22 -3.17
CA LEU A 125 18.39 -10.47 -3.79
C LEU A 125 19.51 -11.09 -2.95
N SER A 126 19.35 -12.33 -2.52
CA SER A 126 20.34 -12.99 -1.65
C SER A 126 20.56 -14.45 -2.06
N LYS A 127 21.81 -14.91 -1.95
CA LYS A 127 22.21 -16.31 -2.08
C LYS A 127 21.52 -17.22 -1.06
N PHE A 128 21.26 -16.68 0.13
CA PHE A 128 20.62 -17.43 1.20
C PHE A 128 19.16 -17.01 1.39
N GLU A 129 18.33 -17.98 1.75
CA GLU A 129 17.01 -17.76 2.32
C GLU A 129 17.16 -17.37 3.80
N TYR A 130 16.77 -18.26 4.71
CA TYR A 130 16.84 -18.07 6.15
C TYR A 130 17.73 -19.15 6.76
N ASP A 131 18.39 -18.83 7.85
CA ASP A 131 19.15 -19.79 8.67
C ASP A 131 20.21 -20.59 7.92
N GLY A 132 20.72 -20.03 6.83
CA GLY A 132 21.78 -20.63 6.00
C GLY A 132 21.28 -21.48 4.83
N GLU A 133 19.99 -21.63 4.65
CA GLU A 133 19.42 -22.31 3.49
C GLU A 133 19.71 -21.52 2.20
N LEU A 134 19.94 -22.24 1.11
CA LEU A 134 20.22 -21.62 -0.20
C LEU A 134 18.93 -21.17 -0.88
N ASN A 135 18.95 -20.00 -1.47
CA ASN A 135 17.90 -19.53 -2.36
C ASN A 135 17.93 -20.37 -3.66
N PRO A 136 16.88 -21.15 -3.95
CA PRO A 136 16.88 -22.12 -5.07
C PRO A 136 16.93 -21.44 -6.44
N LYS A 137 16.61 -20.14 -6.51
CA LYS A 137 16.64 -19.36 -7.77
C LYS A 137 17.73 -18.30 -7.79
N PHE A 138 18.71 -18.40 -6.90
CA PHE A 138 19.84 -17.48 -6.90
C PHE A 138 20.82 -17.83 -8.02
N GLN A 139 21.19 -16.82 -8.78
CA GLN A 139 22.28 -16.86 -9.74
C GLN A 139 23.08 -15.57 -9.59
N PRO A 140 24.44 -15.66 -9.43
CA PRO A 140 25.29 -14.48 -9.45
C PRO A 140 25.25 -13.82 -10.83
N GLY A 141 25.59 -12.54 -10.87
CA GLY A 141 25.58 -11.75 -12.10
C GLY A 141 24.52 -10.66 -12.08
N LEU A 142 24.13 -10.22 -13.26
CA LEU A 142 23.15 -9.15 -13.43
C LEU A 142 21.78 -9.60 -12.93
N PHE A 143 21.07 -8.64 -12.33
CA PHE A 143 19.69 -8.82 -11.87
C PHE A 143 18.88 -7.56 -12.08
N GLN A 144 17.57 -7.72 -12.22
CA GLN A 144 16.63 -6.63 -12.36
C GLN A 144 15.26 -7.01 -11.79
N LEU A 145 14.74 -6.15 -10.93
CA LEU A 145 13.37 -6.23 -10.42
C LEU A 145 12.72 -4.86 -10.60
N GLU A 146 11.68 -4.82 -11.38
CA GLU A 146 10.85 -3.64 -11.60
C GLU A 146 9.65 -3.67 -10.65
N VAL A 147 9.36 -2.56 -10.00
CA VAL A 147 8.28 -2.41 -9.03
C VAL A 147 7.38 -1.26 -9.47
N GLU A 148 6.16 -1.58 -9.89
CA GLU A 148 5.15 -0.60 -10.27
C GLU A 148 4.49 0.01 -9.03
N SER A 149 4.15 -0.83 -8.05
CA SER A 149 3.47 -0.34 -6.85
C SER A 149 3.73 -1.21 -5.62
N ILE A 150 3.64 -0.55 -4.47
CA ILE A 150 3.59 -1.15 -3.13
C ILE A 150 2.33 -0.61 -2.49
N LYS A 151 1.34 -1.47 -2.21
CA LYS A 151 0.01 -1.10 -1.69
C LYS A 151 -0.33 -1.95 -0.47
N ALA A 152 -1.09 -1.42 0.46
CA ALA A 152 -1.75 -2.23 1.47
C ALA A 152 -3.00 -2.91 0.87
N TYR A 153 -3.33 -4.13 1.31
CA TYR A 153 -4.51 -4.86 0.87
C TYR A 153 -5.26 -5.48 2.06
N GLY A 154 -6.51 -5.91 1.80
CA GLY A 154 -7.36 -6.60 2.78
C GLY A 154 -7.88 -5.70 3.90
N GLY A 155 -7.74 -4.39 3.77
CA GLY A 155 -8.36 -3.46 4.71
C GLY A 155 -9.88 -3.48 4.58
N GLU A 156 -10.56 -3.32 5.70
CA GLU A 156 -12.01 -3.10 5.66
C GLU A 156 -12.29 -1.83 4.84
N THR A 157 -12.95 -2.03 3.71
CA THR A 157 -13.40 -0.94 2.83
C THR A 157 -14.70 -0.31 3.32
N LEU A 158 -15.11 -0.64 4.53
CA LEU A 158 -16.30 -0.04 5.13
C LEU A 158 -16.11 1.48 5.25
N PRO A 159 -17.10 2.25 4.84
CA PRO A 159 -17.03 3.69 5.00
C PRO A 159 -16.92 4.01 6.49
N LYS A 160 -15.91 4.82 6.86
CA LYS A 160 -15.77 5.30 8.25
C LYS A 160 -16.82 6.34 8.63
N PHE A 161 -17.48 6.89 7.63
CA PHE A 161 -18.54 7.87 7.79
C PHE A 161 -19.66 7.59 6.79
N VAL A 162 -20.90 7.52 7.28
CA VAL A 162 -22.09 7.37 6.45
C VAL A 162 -22.96 8.61 6.64
N MET A 163 -23.16 9.36 5.57
CA MET A 163 -24.06 10.52 5.56
C MET A 163 -25.37 10.18 4.87
N VAL A 164 -26.47 10.40 5.55
CA VAL A 164 -27.80 10.33 4.93
C VAL A 164 -28.18 11.72 4.45
N SER A 165 -28.22 11.89 3.14
CA SER A 165 -28.61 13.13 2.47
C SER A 165 -30.05 13.01 1.93
N SER A 166 -30.35 13.62 0.78
CA SER A 166 -31.66 13.51 0.13
C SER A 166 -31.52 13.49 -1.39
N ALA A 167 -32.38 12.76 -2.08
CA ALA A 167 -32.57 12.96 -3.50
C ALA A 167 -32.97 14.42 -3.78
N GLY A 168 -32.47 14.99 -4.85
CA GLY A 168 -32.81 16.36 -5.22
C GLY A 168 -31.96 17.46 -4.58
N VAL A 169 -30.94 17.14 -3.72
CA VAL A 169 -30.08 18.16 -3.11
C VAL A 169 -29.32 19.03 -4.13
N THR A 170 -29.16 18.55 -5.35
CA THR A 170 -28.50 19.29 -6.45
C THR A 170 -29.47 20.09 -7.29
N ARG A 171 -30.76 20.12 -6.95
CA ARG A 171 -31.80 20.80 -7.75
C ARG A 171 -31.99 22.26 -7.39
N PRO A 172 -32.01 22.70 -6.09
CA PRO A 172 -32.17 24.11 -5.75
C PRO A 172 -31.12 24.99 -6.40
N GLY A 173 -31.54 26.09 -7.03
CA GLY A 173 -30.63 27.03 -7.71
C GLY A 173 -30.04 26.56 -9.03
N ARG A 174 -30.45 25.42 -9.57
CA ARG A 174 -29.99 24.93 -10.87
C ARG A 174 -30.53 25.83 -12.00
N PRO A 175 -29.68 26.31 -12.93
CA PRO A 175 -30.14 27.09 -14.08
C PRO A 175 -31.17 26.35 -14.93
N GLY A 176 -32.24 27.02 -15.32
CA GLY A 176 -33.30 26.48 -16.18
C GLY A 176 -34.27 25.51 -15.51
N ILE A 177 -34.29 25.46 -14.15
CA ILE A 177 -35.23 24.64 -13.40
C ILE A 177 -36.65 25.32 -13.45
N ASN A 178 -37.69 24.53 -13.75
CA ASN A 178 -39.08 24.94 -13.58
C ASN A 178 -39.56 24.47 -12.19
N LEU A 179 -39.66 25.39 -11.25
CA LEU A 179 -40.05 25.10 -9.87
C LEU A 179 -41.43 24.46 -9.74
N GLU A 180 -42.36 24.74 -10.67
CA GLU A 180 -43.72 24.19 -10.62
C GLU A 180 -43.74 22.68 -10.88
N GLU A 181 -42.77 22.19 -11.66
CA GLU A 181 -42.62 20.78 -12.00
C GLU A 181 -41.77 20.00 -10.98
N GLU A 182 -41.13 20.69 -10.05
CA GLU A 182 -40.26 20.07 -9.09
C GLU A 182 -41.01 19.48 -7.87
N PRO A 183 -40.47 18.44 -7.23
CA PRO A 183 -40.99 17.86 -6.01
C PRO A 183 -41.18 18.92 -4.90
N PRO A 184 -42.13 18.76 -3.99
CA PRO A 184 -42.41 19.73 -2.93
C PRO A 184 -41.19 20.14 -2.12
N ALA A 185 -40.29 19.20 -1.82
CA ALA A 185 -39.04 19.47 -1.07
C ALA A 185 -38.13 20.45 -1.80
N VAL A 186 -38.12 20.45 -3.12
CA VAL A 186 -37.30 21.38 -3.93
C VAL A 186 -38.01 22.73 -4.02
N ARG A 187 -39.33 22.74 -4.29
CA ARG A 187 -40.13 23.96 -4.40
C ARG A 187 -40.14 24.77 -3.10
N LEU A 188 -40.20 24.09 -1.96
CA LEU A 188 -40.26 24.71 -0.64
C LEU A 188 -38.88 24.87 0.01
N ASN A 189 -37.79 24.57 -0.69
CA ASN A 189 -36.47 24.58 -0.10
C ASN A 189 -36.16 25.88 0.67
N ASP A 190 -36.41 27.02 0.07
CA ASP A 190 -36.10 28.32 0.67
C ASP A 190 -37.04 28.65 1.84
N GLN A 191 -38.30 28.26 1.75
CA GLN A 191 -39.28 28.42 2.84
C GLN A 191 -38.95 27.50 4.03
N LEU A 192 -38.33 26.37 3.79
CA LEU A 192 -37.86 25.42 4.79
C LEU A 192 -36.42 25.70 5.27
N GLY A 193 -35.90 26.93 5.08
CA GLY A 193 -34.59 27.35 5.53
C GLY A 193 -33.42 26.77 4.71
N GLY A 194 -33.69 26.41 3.45
CA GLY A 194 -32.62 25.91 2.54
C GLY A 194 -32.12 24.52 2.87
N ILE A 195 -32.96 23.64 3.39
CA ILE A 195 -32.59 22.32 3.91
C ILE A 195 -31.79 21.46 2.88
N LEU A 196 -32.21 21.46 1.60
CA LEU A 196 -31.51 20.73 0.55
C LEU A 196 -30.16 21.38 0.21
N THR A 197 -30.11 22.70 0.23
CA THR A 197 -28.87 23.48 0.02
C THR A 197 -27.82 23.18 1.10
N TRP A 198 -28.26 23.15 2.38
CA TRP A 198 -27.37 22.82 3.48
C TRP A 198 -26.93 21.36 3.48
N LYS A 199 -27.80 20.42 3.05
CA LYS A 199 -27.42 19.04 2.87
C LYS A 199 -26.34 18.88 1.78
N LEU A 200 -26.47 19.58 0.65
CA LEU A 200 -25.46 19.57 -0.42
C LEU A 200 -24.12 20.10 0.10
N ARG A 201 -24.10 21.23 0.82
CA ARG A 201 -22.88 21.76 1.45
C ARG A 201 -22.23 20.77 2.41
N GLY A 202 -23.04 20.06 3.20
CA GLY A 202 -22.56 18.99 4.07
C GLY A 202 -21.91 17.85 3.29
N GLU A 203 -22.47 17.45 2.15
CA GLU A 203 -21.88 16.46 1.28
C GLU A 203 -20.51 16.91 0.73
N ASP A 204 -20.37 18.19 0.37
CA ASP A 204 -19.11 18.73 -0.15
C ASP A 204 -18.02 18.70 0.93
N VAL A 205 -18.33 19.07 2.16
CA VAL A 205 -17.42 18.93 3.30
C VAL A 205 -16.97 17.49 3.50
N VAL A 206 -17.91 16.53 3.39
CA VAL A 206 -17.59 15.10 3.50
C VAL A 206 -16.66 14.65 2.35
N ARG A 207 -16.91 15.09 1.12
CA ARG A 207 -16.04 14.78 -0.04
C ARG A 207 -14.63 15.32 0.13
N GLU A 208 -14.48 16.51 0.71
CA GLU A 208 -13.21 17.18 0.94
C GLU A 208 -12.42 16.59 2.14
N SER A 209 -13.09 15.89 3.05
CA SER A 209 -12.52 15.39 4.31
C SER A 209 -11.42 14.35 4.17
N ARG A 210 -11.29 13.68 3.00
CA ARG A 210 -10.42 12.52 2.75
C ARG A 210 -10.69 11.30 3.66
N ILE A 211 -11.74 11.31 4.44
CA ILE A 211 -12.18 10.16 5.22
C ILE A 211 -12.96 9.22 4.29
N PRO A 212 -12.77 7.89 4.32
CA PRO A 212 -13.62 6.97 3.59
C PRO A 212 -15.08 7.16 3.98
N TYR A 213 -15.94 7.47 3.01
CA TYR A 213 -17.34 7.80 3.25
C TYR A 213 -18.29 7.13 2.28
N THR A 214 -19.54 7.05 2.67
CA THR A 214 -20.69 6.78 1.80
C THR A 214 -21.75 7.85 2.02
N ILE A 215 -22.28 8.41 0.92
CA ILE A 215 -23.42 9.33 0.95
C ILE A 215 -24.62 8.59 0.38
N ILE A 216 -25.67 8.44 1.19
CA ILE A 216 -26.93 7.83 0.80
C ILE A 216 -27.93 8.95 0.53
N ARG A 217 -28.51 8.99 -0.66
CA ARG A 217 -29.57 9.94 -1.05
C ARG A 217 -30.88 9.18 -1.25
N PRO A 218 -31.64 8.91 -0.19
CA PRO A 218 -32.92 8.22 -0.34
C PRO A 218 -33.89 9.08 -1.15
N CYS A 219 -34.61 8.43 -2.05
CA CYS A 219 -35.79 9.02 -2.71
C CYS A 219 -36.94 9.05 -1.72
N ALA A 220 -37.94 9.90 -1.95
CA ALA A 220 -39.22 9.82 -1.24
C ALA A 220 -39.77 8.39 -1.46
N LEU A 221 -40.12 7.73 -0.36
CA LEU A 221 -40.89 6.50 -0.42
C LEU A 221 -42.28 6.89 -0.96
N THR A 222 -42.63 6.34 -2.12
CA THR A 222 -44.03 6.34 -2.58
C THR A 222 -44.72 5.19 -1.88
N GLU A 223 -45.84 5.47 -1.22
CA GLU A 223 -46.76 4.45 -0.73
C GLU A 223 -47.30 3.61 -1.89
#